data_bcb31dec6c49d13390f69d955b16db3d
#
_entry.id   bcb31dec6c49d13390f69d955b16db3d
#
_cell.length_a   1.000
_cell.length_b   1.000
_cell.length_c   1.000
_cell.angle_alpha   90.00
_cell.angle_beta   90.00
_cell.angle_gamma   90.00
#
_symmetry.space_group_name_H-M   'P 1'
#
loop_
_entity.id
_entity.type
_entity.pdbx_description
1 polymer ?
#
loop_
_entity_poly.entity_id
_entity_poly.type
_entity_poly.pdbx_seq_one_letter_code
_entity_poly.pdbx_strand_id
1 'polypeptide(L)'
;QAELYLISPITEPARFLKKEYFLTSQQRDIQRQILKKLRISRFEYFCFTGLPGTGKTLLLYDIAMKLSRRQQICMIHCGNAGKEWKILHKRLQRIAFLSDNQLTEDAELKHYSAVLVDEAHLLSSEKLQILLTQSEGEFPVIFSSDSEDAICPEELGVNTLKLIENLPEIQMFHLTNRIR
;
A
#
# COMPACT_ATOMS: atom_id res chain seq x y z
N GLN A 1 -20.57 -0.76 -14.99
CA GLN A 1 -19.35 0.07 -14.91
C GLN A 1 -18.86 0.23 -13.47
N ALA A 2 -19.76 0.36 -12.50
CA ALA A 2 -19.37 0.43 -11.09
C ALA A 2 -18.57 -0.81 -10.67
N GLU A 3 -18.91 -1.96 -11.20
CA GLU A 3 -18.22 -3.22 -10.89
C GLU A 3 -16.73 -3.20 -11.29
N LEU A 4 -16.37 -2.47 -12.34
CA LEU A 4 -14.99 -2.37 -12.80
C LEU A 4 -14.12 -1.54 -11.88
N TYR A 5 -14.72 -0.66 -11.07
CA TYR A 5 -13.99 0.15 -10.11
C TYR A 5 -13.91 -0.51 -8.73
N LEU A 6 -14.79 -1.47 -8.45
CA LEU A 6 -14.90 -2.08 -7.12
C LEU A 6 -14.13 -3.38 -6.97
N ILE A 7 -13.35 -3.77 -7.96
CA ILE A 7 -12.58 -5.01 -7.89
C ILE A 7 -11.51 -4.92 -6.80
N SER A 8 -11.36 -6.02 -6.07
CA SER A 8 -10.34 -6.15 -5.04
C SER A 8 -9.24 -7.08 -5.52
N PRO A 9 -7.97 -6.63 -5.58
CA PRO A 9 -6.85 -7.50 -5.91
C PRO A 9 -6.73 -8.71 -4.99
N ILE A 10 -7.18 -8.58 -3.75
CA ILE A 10 -7.05 -9.62 -2.73
C ILE A 10 -8.11 -10.71 -2.91
N THR A 11 -9.37 -10.33 -3.15
CA THR A 11 -10.47 -11.28 -3.28
C THR A 11 -10.74 -11.69 -4.73
N GLU A 12 -10.35 -10.87 -5.70
CA GLU A 12 -10.55 -11.12 -7.12
C GLU A 12 -9.24 -10.99 -7.90
N PRO A 13 -8.18 -11.75 -7.53
CA PRO A 13 -6.87 -11.58 -8.14
C PRO A 13 -6.84 -11.87 -9.64
N ALA A 14 -7.66 -12.80 -10.11
CA ALA A 14 -7.72 -13.12 -11.54
C ALA A 14 -8.19 -11.92 -12.37
N ARG A 15 -9.22 -11.20 -11.91
CA ARG A 15 -9.71 -10.00 -12.57
C ARG A 15 -8.68 -8.87 -12.53
N PHE A 16 -8.00 -8.73 -11.41
CA PHE A 16 -6.94 -7.75 -11.25
C PHE A 16 -5.79 -8.02 -12.23
N LEU A 17 -5.32 -9.26 -12.30
CA LEU A 17 -4.23 -9.66 -13.18
C LEU A 17 -4.57 -9.46 -14.67
N LYS A 18 -5.83 -9.62 -15.04
CA LYS A 18 -6.31 -9.37 -16.40
C LYS A 18 -6.57 -7.89 -16.68
N LYS A 19 -6.34 -7.03 -15.69
CA LYS A 19 -6.59 -5.59 -15.78
C LYS A 19 -8.06 -5.26 -16.08
N GLU A 20 -8.98 -6.04 -15.55
CA GLU A 20 -10.42 -5.82 -15.69
C GLU A 20 -10.92 -4.78 -14.68
N TYR A 21 -10.30 -3.61 -14.68
CA TYR A 21 -10.66 -2.52 -13.79
C TYR A 21 -10.21 -1.17 -14.39
N PHE A 22 -10.81 -0.11 -13.88
CA PHE A 22 -10.38 1.26 -14.18
C PHE A 22 -10.17 2.03 -12.89
N LEU A 23 -9.14 2.85 -12.86
CA LEU A 23 -8.96 3.80 -11.77
C LEU A 23 -9.87 5.00 -11.98
N THR A 24 -10.41 5.54 -10.87
CA THR A 24 -11.14 6.81 -10.92
C THR A 24 -10.16 7.95 -11.23
N SER A 25 -10.68 9.12 -11.57
CA SER A 25 -9.85 10.29 -11.83
C SER A 25 -8.98 10.63 -10.61
N GLN A 26 -9.56 10.55 -9.42
CA GLN A 26 -8.83 10.83 -8.18
C GLN A 26 -7.71 9.82 -7.93
N GLN A 27 -8.01 8.53 -8.08
CA GLN A 27 -7.00 7.48 -7.94
C GLN A 27 -5.86 7.66 -8.94
N ARG A 28 -6.20 7.96 -10.19
CA ARG A 28 -5.22 8.15 -11.25
C ARG A 28 -4.33 9.36 -10.99
N ASP A 29 -4.90 10.43 -10.47
CA ASP A 29 -4.15 11.63 -10.12
C ASP A 29 -3.13 11.35 -9.02
N ILE A 30 -3.54 10.67 -7.95
CA ILE A 30 -2.64 10.27 -6.86
C ILE A 30 -1.54 9.36 -7.39
N GLN A 31 -1.89 8.37 -8.20
CA GLN A 31 -0.92 7.46 -8.81
C GLN A 31 0.16 8.23 -9.59
N ARG A 32 -0.28 9.17 -10.44
CA ARG A 32 0.65 9.96 -11.25
C ARG A 32 1.59 10.80 -10.40
N GLN A 33 1.08 11.41 -9.34
CA GLN A 33 1.90 12.21 -8.45
C GLN A 33 2.96 11.36 -7.74
N ILE A 34 2.57 10.20 -7.23
CA ILE A 34 3.50 9.29 -6.55
C ILE A 34 4.57 8.80 -7.53
N LEU A 35 4.17 8.30 -8.70
CA LEU A 35 5.12 7.77 -9.68
C LEU A 35 6.08 8.85 -10.19
N LYS A 36 5.60 10.08 -10.38
CA LYS A 36 6.43 11.19 -10.80
C LYS A 36 7.50 11.50 -9.75
N LYS A 37 7.12 11.54 -8.48
CA LYS A 37 8.06 11.85 -7.41
C LYS A 37 9.08 10.74 -7.18
N LEU A 38 8.69 9.49 -7.35
CA LEU A 38 9.60 8.35 -7.23
C LEU A 38 10.70 8.36 -8.30
N ARG A 39 10.49 9.03 -9.43
CA ARG A 39 11.52 9.20 -10.45
C ARG A 39 12.60 10.21 -10.05
N ILE A 40 12.25 11.13 -9.16
CA ILE A 40 13.11 12.25 -8.76
C ILE A 40 13.81 11.95 -7.44
N SER A 41 13.08 11.37 -6.48
CA SER A 41 13.57 11.09 -5.14
C SER A 41 13.37 9.62 -4.78
N ARG A 42 14.41 9.02 -4.16
CA ARG A 42 14.41 7.60 -3.81
C ARG A 42 13.98 7.30 -2.37
N PHE A 43 13.76 8.31 -1.55
CA PHE A 43 13.63 8.10 -0.11
C PHE A 43 12.39 8.77 0.48
N GLU A 44 11.36 8.94 -0.33
CA GLU A 44 10.17 9.62 0.13
C GLU A 44 9.16 8.66 0.75
N TYR A 45 8.33 9.22 1.64
CA TYR A 45 7.20 8.54 2.22
C TYR A 45 5.92 9.08 1.62
N PHE A 46 5.00 8.19 1.31
CA PHE A 46 3.67 8.54 0.78
C PHE A 46 2.62 7.79 1.58
N CYS A 47 1.50 8.42 1.83
CA CYS A 47 0.36 7.75 2.42
C CYS A 47 -0.93 8.26 1.79
N PHE A 48 -1.79 7.37 1.38
CA PHE A 48 -3.14 7.74 1.01
C PHE A 48 -4.14 7.08 1.93
N THR A 49 -5.10 7.87 2.37
CA THR A 49 -6.14 7.46 3.29
C THR A 49 -7.51 7.58 2.62
N GLY A 50 -8.49 6.89 3.17
CA GLY A 50 -9.86 6.98 2.71
C GLY A 50 -10.75 6.06 3.51
N LEU A 51 -12.07 6.26 3.38
CA LEU A 51 -13.05 5.36 3.96
C LEU A 51 -13.08 4.04 3.17
N PRO A 52 -13.63 2.96 3.76
CA PRO A 52 -13.85 1.73 3.01
C PRO A 52 -14.66 2.00 1.73
N GLY A 53 -14.32 1.32 0.65
CA GLY A 53 -14.99 1.51 -0.64
C GLY A 53 -14.45 2.63 -1.50
N THR A 54 -13.33 3.26 -1.13
CA THR A 54 -12.69 4.29 -1.94
C THR A 54 -11.63 3.73 -2.89
N GLY A 55 -11.39 2.42 -2.85
CA GLY A 55 -10.46 1.76 -3.77
C GLY A 55 -8.98 1.89 -3.38
N LYS A 56 -8.68 2.04 -2.10
CA LYS A 56 -7.29 2.16 -1.62
C LYS A 56 -6.42 0.97 -2.03
N THR A 57 -6.90 -0.23 -1.76
CA THR A 57 -6.14 -1.46 -2.07
C THR A 57 -5.90 -1.60 -3.56
N LEU A 58 -6.90 -1.32 -4.38
CA LEU A 58 -6.76 -1.37 -5.83
C LEU A 58 -5.71 -0.37 -6.31
N LEU A 59 -5.73 0.85 -5.80
CA LEU A 59 -4.75 1.87 -6.14
C LEU A 59 -3.34 1.43 -5.75
N LEU A 60 -3.17 0.93 -4.54
CA LEU A 60 -1.86 0.49 -4.06
C LEU A 60 -1.29 -0.64 -4.93
N TYR A 61 -2.11 -1.62 -5.25
CA TYR A 61 -1.70 -2.75 -6.09
C TYR A 61 -1.44 -2.33 -7.53
N ASP A 62 -2.19 -1.37 -8.06
CA ASP A 62 -1.93 -0.83 -9.40
C ASP A 62 -0.56 -0.12 -9.45
N ILE A 63 -0.22 0.65 -8.41
CA ILE A 63 1.10 1.27 -8.28
C ILE A 63 2.19 0.19 -8.21
N ALA A 64 1.96 -0.85 -7.40
CA ALA A 64 2.89 -1.97 -7.27
C ALA A 64 3.16 -2.64 -8.62
N MET A 65 2.11 -2.88 -9.40
CA MET A 65 2.24 -3.47 -10.74
C MET A 65 3.10 -2.62 -11.66
N LYS A 66 2.91 -1.32 -11.64
CA LYS A 66 3.69 -0.41 -12.48
C LYS A 66 5.14 -0.34 -12.06
N LEU A 67 5.41 -0.27 -10.77
CA LEU A 67 6.78 -0.25 -10.25
C LEU A 67 7.51 -1.57 -10.53
N SER A 68 6.82 -2.70 -10.43
CA SER A 68 7.43 -4.01 -10.59
C SER A 68 7.82 -4.35 -12.02
N ARG A 69 7.43 -3.56 -13.00
CA ARG A 69 7.82 -3.78 -14.40
C ARG A 69 9.33 -3.76 -14.59
N ARG A 70 10.05 -2.96 -13.79
CA ARG A 70 11.50 -2.77 -13.93
C ARG A 70 12.28 -3.01 -12.65
N GLN A 71 11.60 -3.21 -11.53
CA GLN A 71 12.23 -3.26 -10.21
C GLN A 71 11.61 -4.36 -9.37
N GLN A 72 12.37 -4.83 -8.39
CA GLN A 72 11.82 -5.72 -7.38
C GLN A 72 11.27 -4.90 -6.23
N ILE A 73 10.04 -5.16 -5.87
CA ILE A 73 9.36 -4.43 -4.80
C ILE A 73 8.78 -5.39 -3.77
N CYS A 74 8.46 -4.87 -2.61
CA CYS A 74 7.84 -5.64 -1.54
C CYS A 74 6.46 -5.07 -1.22
N MET A 75 5.46 -5.94 -1.13
CA MET A 75 4.12 -5.60 -0.70
C MET A 75 3.87 -6.24 0.66
N ILE A 76 3.60 -5.43 1.66
CA ILE A 76 3.25 -5.90 3.00
C ILE A 76 1.75 -5.71 3.18
N HIS A 77 1.05 -6.80 3.46
CA HIS A 77 -0.37 -6.74 3.79
C HIS A 77 -0.53 -6.95 5.30
N CYS A 78 -1.17 -5.99 5.96
CA CYS A 78 -1.45 -6.08 7.38
C CYS A 78 -2.86 -6.66 7.57
N GLY A 79 -3.00 -7.55 8.54
CA GLY A 79 -4.25 -8.23 8.78
C GLY A 79 -4.40 -9.50 7.96
N ASN A 80 -5.64 -9.94 7.78
CA ASN A 80 -5.95 -11.22 7.12
C ASN A 80 -6.26 -11.02 5.64
N ALA A 81 -5.44 -11.60 4.77
CA ALA A 81 -5.57 -11.43 3.32
C ALA A 81 -6.37 -12.52 2.60
N GLY A 82 -6.71 -13.62 3.27
CA GLY A 82 -7.43 -14.73 2.64
C GLY A 82 -6.56 -15.61 1.74
N LYS A 83 -7.19 -16.64 1.15
CA LYS A 83 -6.48 -17.64 0.34
C LYS A 83 -6.14 -17.13 -1.07
N GLU A 84 -6.99 -16.31 -1.63
CA GLU A 84 -6.87 -15.80 -2.99
C GLU A 84 -5.62 -14.94 -3.18
N TRP A 85 -5.13 -14.33 -2.11
CA TRP A 85 -3.92 -13.52 -2.13
C TRP A 85 -2.69 -14.31 -2.60
N LYS A 86 -2.68 -15.61 -2.33
CA LYS A 86 -1.58 -16.50 -2.75
C LYS A 86 -1.44 -16.59 -4.27
N ILE A 87 -2.52 -16.36 -5.01
CA ILE A 87 -2.49 -16.34 -6.47
C ILE A 87 -1.62 -15.21 -6.98
N LEU A 88 -1.71 -14.04 -6.37
CA LEU A 88 -0.86 -12.92 -6.71
C LEU A 88 0.61 -13.23 -6.45
N HIS A 89 0.90 -13.85 -5.32
CA HIS A 89 2.27 -14.23 -4.96
C HIS A 89 2.91 -15.15 -6.00
N LYS A 90 2.14 -16.08 -6.56
CA LYS A 90 2.65 -16.99 -7.59
C LYS A 90 2.82 -16.34 -8.96
N ARG A 91 1.96 -15.38 -9.31
CA ARG A 91 1.89 -14.79 -10.65
C ARG A 91 2.77 -13.57 -10.82
N LEU A 92 3.04 -12.83 -9.76
CA LEU A 92 3.79 -11.58 -9.79
C LEU A 92 5.17 -11.79 -9.13
N GLN A 93 6.10 -12.29 -9.92
CA GLN A 93 7.41 -12.73 -9.40
C GLN A 93 8.34 -11.59 -8.96
N ARG A 94 8.14 -10.38 -9.46
CA ARG A 94 8.94 -9.23 -9.05
C ARG A 94 8.38 -8.51 -7.82
N ILE A 95 7.27 -8.99 -7.31
CA ILE A 95 6.66 -8.48 -6.08
C ILE A 95 6.79 -9.56 -5.02
N ALA A 96 7.52 -9.26 -3.95
CA ALA A 96 7.54 -10.10 -2.76
C ALA A 96 6.33 -9.73 -1.91
N PHE A 97 5.52 -10.71 -1.53
CA PHE A 97 4.33 -10.51 -0.72
C PHE A 97 4.60 -11.01 0.70
N LEU A 98 4.55 -10.10 1.65
CA LEU A 98 4.74 -10.41 3.07
C LEU A 98 3.49 -10.06 3.87
N SER A 99 3.24 -10.81 4.93
CA SER A 99 2.31 -10.38 5.96
C SER A 99 3.05 -9.53 6.98
N ASP A 100 2.31 -8.74 7.76
CA ASP A 100 2.92 -7.94 8.83
C ASP A 100 3.62 -8.81 9.87
N ASN A 101 3.20 -10.07 10.04
CA ASN A 101 3.85 -11.01 10.95
C ASN A 101 5.28 -11.38 10.52
N GLN A 102 5.58 -11.24 9.23
CA GLN A 102 6.91 -11.51 8.70
C GLN A 102 7.84 -10.29 8.78
N LEU A 103 7.33 -9.16 9.23
CA LEU A 103 8.12 -7.94 9.41
C LEU A 103 8.80 -7.98 10.78
N THR A 104 9.97 -8.58 10.79
CA THR A 104 10.82 -8.75 11.99
C THR A 104 12.15 -8.05 11.76
N GLU A 105 12.96 -7.94 12.80
CA GLU A 105 14.28 -7.33 12.71
C GLU A 105 15.20 -8.07 11.74
N ASP A 106 14.96 -9.37 11.54
CA ASP A 106 15.73 -10.19 10.61
C ASP A 106 15.25 -10.05 9.16
N ALA A 107 14.13 -9.41 8.91
CA ALA A 107 13.64 -9.21 7.55
C ALA A 107 14.58 -8.28 6.79
N GLU A 108 15.03 -8.71 5.64
CA GLU A 108 15.92 -7.91 4.79
C GLU A 108 15.12 -7.22 3.69
N LEU A 109 14.86 -5.93 3.86
CA LEU A 109 14.07 -5.14 2.91
C LEU A 109 14.91 -4.25 2.00
N LYS A 110 16.19 -4.09 2.29
CA LYS A 110 17.05 -3.12 1.59
C LYS A 110 17.29 -3.43 0.12
N HIS A 111 17.07 -4.66 -0.31
CA HIS A 111 17.23 -5.03 -1.72
C HIS A 111 16.01 -4.70 -2.57
N TYR A 112 14.90 -4.31 -1.97
CA TYR A 112 13.73 -3.86 -2.71
C TYR A 112 13.85 -2.38 -3.05
N SER A 113 13.37 -2.01 -4.24
CA SER A 113 13.40 -0.62 -4.68
C SER A 113 12.27 0.22 -4.10
N ALA A 114 11.25 -0.42 -3.55
CA ALA A 114 10.14 0.22 -2.87
C ALA A 114 9.42 -0.80 -1.99
N VAL A 115 8.83 -0.34 -0.93
CA VAL A 115 7.96 -1.14 -0.07
C VAL A 115 6.59 -0.48 0.01
N LEU A 116 5.54 -1.24 -0.23
CA LEU A 116 4.16 -0.77 -0.17
C LEU A 116 3.46 -1.51 0.97
N VAL A 117 2.71 -0.78 1.77
CA VAL A 117 2.04 -1.33 2.96
C VAL A 117 0.54 -1.11 2.86
N ASP A 118 -0.20 -2.20 2.74
CA ASP A 118 -1.67 -2.18 2.72
C ASP A 118 -2.22 -2.35 4.13
N GLU A 119 -3.34 -1.70 4.41
CA GLU A 119 -3.96 -1.71 5.73
C GLU A 119 -2.97 -1.25 6.82
N ALA A 120 -2.22 -0.18 6.54
CA ALA A 120 -1.11 0.27 7.38
C ALA A 120 -1.55 0.67 8.79
N HIS A 121 -2.80 1.06 8.99
CA HIS A 121 -3.35 1.37 10.31
C HIS A 121 -3.36 0.16 11.26
N LEU A 122 -3.27 -1.06 10.71
CA LEU A 122 -3.20 -2.30 11.50
C LEU A 122 -1.79 -2.66 11.92
N LEU A 123 -0.79 -1.95 11.42
CA LEU A 123 0.60 -2.21 11.76
C LEU A 123 0.88 -1.73 13.19
N SER A 124 1.55 -2.57 13.99
CA SER A 124 1.95 -2.16 15.34
C SER A 124 3.04 -1.08 15.26
N SER A 125 3.15 -0.26 16.29
CA SER A 125 4.20 0.77 16.36
C SER A 125 5.59 0.16 16.31
N GLU A 126 5.78 -1.01 16.90
CA GLU A 126 7.05 -1.74 16.86
C GLU A 126 7.43 -2.16 15.45
N LYS A 127 6.48 -2.74 14.71
CA LYS A 127 6.72 -3.15 13.31
C LYS A 127 6.91 -1.96 12.40
N LEU A 128 6.17 -0.88 12.62
CA LEU A 128 6.39 0.37 11.89
C LEU A 128 7.82 0.86 12.09
N GLN A 129 8.31 0.82 13.33
CA GLN A 129 9.67 1.25 13.63
C GLN A 129 10.72 0.38 12.93
N ILE A 130 10.51 -0.94 12.88
CA ILE A 130 11.38 -1.85 12.13
C ILE A 130 11.44 -1.45 10.67
N LEU A 131 10.28 -1.21 10.05
CA LEU A 131 10.20 -0.80 8.65
C LEU A 131 10.92 0.51 8.41
N LEU A 132 10.66 1.52 9.24
CA LEU A 132 11.24 2.85 9.08
C LEU A 132 12.76 2.83 9.27
N THR A 133 13.26 2.05 10.20
CA THR A 133 14.70 1.91 10.42
C THR A 133 15.38 1.34 9.19
N GLN A 134 14.78 0.35 8.54
CA GLN A 134 15.37 -0.22 7.33
C GLN A 134 15.21 0.68 6.11
N SER A 135 14.13 1.46 6.04
CA SER A 135 13.85 2.28 4.87
C SER A 135 14.70 3.55 4.79
N GLU A 136 15.15 4.07 5.91
CA GLU A 136 15.84 5.36 5.97
C GLU A 136 17.08 5.39 5.09
N GLY A 137 17.05 6.25 4.07
CA GLY A 137 18.12 6.37 3.10
C GLY A 137 18.25 5.21 2.11
N GLU A 138 17.33 4.24 2.13
CA GLU A 138 17.44 3.02 1.32
C GLU A 138 16.34 2.88 0.28
N PHE A 139 15.08 3.08 0.66
CA PHE A 139 13.95 2.91 -0.25
C PHE A 139 12.73 3.74 0.18
N PRO A 140 11.85 4.11 -0.76
CA PRO A 140 10.60 4.77 -0.44
C PRO A 140 9.58 3.78 0.12
N VAL A 141 8.64 4.31 0.91
CA VAL A 141 7.52 3.52 1.44
C VAL A 141 6.21 4.21 1.08
N ILE A 142 5.28 3.43 0.58
CA ILE A 142 3.94 3.90 0.23
C ILE A 142 2.94 3.20 1.13
N PHE A 143 2.24 3.96 1.95
CA PHE A 143 1.24 3.45 2.88
C PHE A 143 -0.16 3.66 2.35
N SER A 144 -1.03 2.68 2.55
CA SER A 144 -2.46 2.79 2.34
C SER A 144 -3.15 2.48 3.67
N SER A 145 -4.03 3.37 4.11
CA SER A 145 -4.67 3.26 5.43
C SER A 145 -6.12 3.70 5.35
N ASP A 146 -6.95 3.15 6.23
CA ASP A 146 -8.24 3.75 6.49
C ASP A 146 -8.02 5.15 7.07
N SER A 147 -8.97 6.06 6.82
CA SER A 147 -8.95 7.38 7.44
C SER A 147 -9.26 7.27 8.93
N GLU A 148 -8.86 8.27 9.70
CA GLU A 148 -9.11 8.30 11.14
C GLU A 148 -10.58 8.07 11.50
N ASP A 149 -11.49 8.61 10.70
CA ASP A 149 -12.94 8.46 10.91
C ASP A 149 -13.44 7.02 10.78
N ALA A 150 -12.73 6.18 10.03
CA ALA A 150 -13.11 4.79 9.81
C ALA A 150 -12.48 3.84 10.81
N ILE A 151 -11.47 4.29 11.57
CA ILE A 151 -10.76 3.47 12.54
C ILE A 151 -11.49 3.54 13.87
N CYS A 152 -11.77 2.36 14.46
CA CYS A 152 -12.39 2.29 15.77
C CYS A 152 -11.46 2.94 16.83
N PRO A 153 -11.97 3.84 17.69
CA PRO A 153 -11.13 4.52 18.68
C PRO A 153 -10.38 3.58 19.64
N GLU A 154 -10.89 2.38 19.82
CA GLU A 154 -10.30 1.38 20.69
C GLU A 154 -9.16 0.60 20.01
N GLU A 155 -9.01 0.74 18.70
CA GLU A 155 -7.95 0.09 17.94
C GLU A 155 -6.67 0.91 17.99
N LEU A 156 -5.54 0.21 17.94
CA LEU A 156 -4.21 0.85 17.90
C LEU A 156 -3.97 1.61 16.58
N GLY A 157 -4.84 1.39 15.59
CA GLY A 157 -4.70 1.94 14.23
C GLY A 157 -4.68 3.46 14.16
N VAL A 158 -5.41 4.15 15.04
CA VAL A 158 -5.40 5.62 15.07
C VAL A 158 -4.01 6.13 15.43
N ASN A 159 -3.35 5.49 16.40
CA ASN A 159 -2.00 5.87 16.82
C ASN A 159 -0.98 5.60 15.72
N THR A 160 -1.10 4.48 15.03
CA THR A 160 -0.20 4.15 13.92
C THR A 160 -0.35 5.16 12.79
N LEU A 161 -1.58 5.51 12.42
CA LEU A 161 -1.83 6.50 11.38
C LEU A 161 -1.20 7.86 11.76
N LYS A 162 -1.33 8.27 13.01
CA LYS A 162 -0.72 9.52 13.48
C LYS A 162 0.80 9.49 13.41
N LEU A 163 1.42 8.35 13.73
CA LEU A 163 2.86 8.17 13.59
C LEU A 163 3.29 8.32 12.12
N ILE A 164 2.52 7.73 11.20
CA ILE A 164 2.79 7.85 9.77
C ILE A 164 2.63 9.30 9.31
N GLU A 165 1.57 9.98 9.70
CA GLU A 165 1.31 11.38 9.34
C GLU A 165 2.40 12.33 9.81
N ASN A 166 3.12 11.96 10.86
CA ASN A 166 4.18 12.78 11.44
C ASN A 166 5.57 12.45 10.91
N LEU A 167 5.70 11.56 9.93
CA LEU A 167 6.98 11.25 9.33
C LEU A 167 7.54 12.46 8.58
N PRO A 168 8.88 12.68 8.61
CA PRO A 168 9.48 13.77 7.88
C PRO A 168 9.17 13.71 6.40
N GLU A 169 8.75 14.84 5.84
CA GLU A 169 8.48 15.01 4.41
C GLU A 169 7.48 14.03 3.81
N ILE A 170 6.64 13.43 4.65
CA ILE A 170 5.59 12.56 4.14
C ILE A 170 4.59 13.33 3.29
N GLN A 171 4.15 12.71 2.20
CA GLN A 171 3.11 13.26 1.35
C GLN A 171 1.82 12.50 1.59
N MET A 172 0.81 13.24 2.06
CA MET A 172 -0.50 12.69 2.37
C MET A 172 -1.48 12.98 1.25
N PHE A 173 -2.26 11.97 0.88
CA PHE A 173 -3.36 12.07 -0.07
C PHE A 173 -4.63 11.50 0.56
N HIS A 174 -5.78 12.01 0.17
CA HIS A 174 -7.06 11.53 0.67
C HIS A 174 -7.98 11.14 -0.47
N LEU A 175 -8.47 9.91 -0.43
CA LEU A 175 -9.49 9.43 -1.36
C LEU A 175 -10.86 9.74 -0.74
N THR A 176 -11.62 10.60 -1.38
CA THR A 176 -12.91 11.06 -0.89
C THR A 176 -14.10 10.46 -1.63
N ASN A 177 -13.88 10.00 -2.85
CA ASN A 177 -14.95 9.49 -3.69
C ASN A 177 -15.16 8.00 -3.46
N ARG A 178 -16.35 7.65 -2.93
CA ARG A 178 -16.73 6.25 -2.84
C ARG A 178 -17.13 5.74 -4.22
N ILE A 179 -16.70 4.52 -4.50
CA ILE A 179 -17.06 3.82 -5.72
C ILE A 179 -18.35 3.01 -5.43
N ARG A 180 -19.38 3.24 -6.20
CA ARG A 180 -20.68 2.58 -6.04
C ARG A 180 -20.99 1.69 -7.21
#